data_886dcdc6bf07e2014cca9e7a21d6d75b
#
_entry.id   886dcdc6bf07e2014cca9e7a21d6d75b
#
_cell.length_a   1.000
_cell.length_b   1.000
_cell.length_c   1.000
_cell.angle_alpha   90.00
_cell.angle_beta   90.00
_cell.angle_gamma   90.00
#
_symmetry.space_group_name_H-M   'P 1'
#
loop_
_entity.id
_entity.type
_entity.pdbx_description
1 polymer ?
#
loop_
_entity_poly.entity_id
_entity_poly.type
_entity_poly.pdbx_seq_one_letter_code
_entity_poly.pdbx_strand_id
1 'polypeptide(L)'
;MAESQLLIHTIKDAVVVNFRHGSILDSLIIDAIARELYALVDARAARKIVLDFGGVKFLASQAVGVLITLKRKAEAIGGEVLIC
;
A
#
# COMPACT_ATOMS: atom_id res chain seq x y z
N MET A 1 11.09 17.18 5.93
CA MET A 1 9.98 16.48 5.27
C MET A 1 10.30 15.01 5.13
N ALA A 2 9.36 14.18 5.49
CA ALA A 2 9.54 12.74 5.31
C ALA A 2 9.42 12.39 3.83
N GLU A 3 10.33 11.58 3.32
CA GLU A 3 10.22 11.06 1.97
C GLU A 3 9.12 10.02 1.90
N SER A 4 8.46 9.93 0.75
CA SER A 4 7.50 8.88 0.50
C SER A 4 8.20 7.52 0.52
N GLN A 5 7.56 6.54 1.15
CA GLN A 5 8.05 5.15 1.21
C GLN A 5 7.60 4.35 -0.01
N LEU A 6 6.77 4.93 -0.85
CA LEU A 6 6.14 4.27 -1.98
C LEU A 6 6.40 5.01 -3.28
N LEU A 7 6.44 4.26 -4.36
CA LEU A 7 6.38 4.80 -5.72
C LEU A 7 5.00 4.48 -6.25
N ILE A 8 4.23 5.53 -6.54
CA ILE A 8 2.83 5.38 -6.92
C ILE A 8 2.63 5.85 -8.36
N HIS A 9 2.04 4.97 -9.17
CA HIS A 9 1.71 5.27 -10.55
C HIS A 9 0.22 5.03 -10.76
N THR A 10 -0.40 5.88 -11.56
CA THR A 10 -1.80 5.68 -11.95
C THR A 10 -1.84 5.26 -13.40
N ILE A 11 -2.43 4.09 -13.67
CA ILE A 11 -2.59 3.56 -15.02
C ILE A 11 -4.08 3.37 -15.23
N LYS A 12 -4.68 4.21 -16.07
CA LYS A 12 -6.13 4.26 -16.27
C LYS A 12 -6.82 4.50 -14.93
N ASP A 13 -7.63 3.56 -14.46
CA ASP A 13 -8.33 3.64 -13.18
C ASP A 13 -7.65 2.85 -12.07
N ALA A 14 -6.49 2.28 -12.34
CA ALA A 14 -5.72 1.50 -11.36
C ALA A 14 -4.57 2.31 -10.77
N VAL A 15 -4.36 2.19 -9.48
CA VAL A 15 -3.22 2.76 -8.78
C VAL A 15 -2.23 1.63 -8.52
N VAL A 16 -1.03 1.74 -9.10
CA VAL A 16 0.01 0.75 -8.92
C VAL A 16 1.02 1.26 -7.91
N VAL A 17 1.27 0.48 -6.88
CA VAL A 17 2.16 0.85 -5.78
C VAL A 17 3.38 -0.06 -5.78
N ASN A 18 4.56 0.54 -5.87
CA ASN A 18 5.83 -0.16 -5.69
C ASN A 18 6.45 0.31 -4.37
N PHE A 19 7.14 -0.59 -3.70
CA PHE A 19 7.77 -0.28 -2.43
C PHE A 19 9.25 0.06 -2.64
N ARG A 20 9.71 1.12 -1.96
CA ARG A 20 11.09 1.57 -2.06
C ARG A 20 12.07 0.68 -1.29
N HIS A 21 11.56 -0.11 -0.36
CA HIS A 21 12.39 -0.93 0.52
C HIS A 21 12.29 -2.41 0.17
N GLY A 22 13.42 -3.10 0.14
CA GLY A 22 13.46 -4.56 -0.02
C GLY A 22 13.09 -5.31 1.25
N SER A 23 13.21 -4.64 2.39
CA SER A 23 12.83 -5.19 3.70
C SER A 23 11.88 -4.22 4.38
N ILE A 24 10.69 -4.69 4.75
CA ILE A 24 9.66 -3.89 5.40
C ILE A 24 9.48 -4.44 6.80
N LEU A 25 10.45 -4.12 7.68
CA LEU A 25 10.55 -4.67 9.04
C LEU A 25 10.48 -3.60 10.13
N ASP A 26 10.85 -2.36 9.82
CA ASP A 26 10.89 -1.25 10.77
C ASP A 26 9.48 -0.71 11.00
N SER A 27 9.04 -0.65 12.26
CA SER A 27 7.68 -0.23 12.58
C SER A 27 7.39 1.21 12.18
N LEU A 28 8.38 2.11 12.21
CA LEU A 28 8.19 3.50 11.78
C LEU A 28 7.95 3.58 10.27
N ILE A 29 8.68 2.78 9.51
CA ILE A 29 8.49 2.70 8.07
C ILE A 29 7.15 2.08 7.75
N ILE A 30 6.75 1.03 8.48
CA ILE A 30 5.45 0.38 8.31
C ILE A 30 4.32 1.36 8.60
N ASP A 31 4.44 2.17 9.65
CA ASP A 31 3.44 3.19 9.97
C ASP A 31 3.33 4.24 8.86
N ALA A 32 4.46 4.65 8.29
CA ALA A 32 4.47 5.60 7.18
C ALA A 32 3.81 5.00 5.93
N ILE A 33 4.13 3.74 5.62
CA ILE A 33 3.51 3.01 4.51
C ILE A 33 2.00 2.92 4.73
N ALA A 34 1.56 2.59 5.94
CA ALA A 34 0.15 2.47 6.27
C ALA A 34 -0.58 3.78 5.98
N ARG A 35 -0.03 4.91 6.43
CA ARG A 35 -0.65 6.22 6.19
C ARG A 35 -0.78 6.54 4.71
N GLU A 36 0.26 6.24 3.92
CA GLU A 36 0.22 6.48 2.48
C GLU A 36 -0.80 5.58 1.78
N LEU A 37 -0.83 4.30 2.14
CA LEU A 37 -1.78 3.35 1.54
C LEU A 37 -3.23 3.69 1.91
N TYR A 38 -3.49 3.99 3.18
CA TYR A 38 -4.84 4.32 3.62
C TYR A 38 -5.34 5.60 2.98
N ALA A 39 -4.44 6.57 2.74
CA ALA A 39 -4.81 7.80 2.05
C ALA A 39 -5.28 7.55 0.62
N LEU A 40 -4.80 6.50 -0.04
CA LEU A 40 -5.29 6.16 -1.38
C LEU A 40 -6.78 5.86 -1.37
N VAL A 41 -7.27 5.22 -0.32
CA VAL A 41 -8.69 4.93 -0.16
C VAL A 41 -9.43 6.10 0.45
N ASP A 42 -8.92 6.62 1.58
CA ASP A 42 -9.63 7.62 2.39
C ASP A 42 -9.67 9.00 1.72
N ALA A 43 -8.59 9.41 1.06
CA ALA A 43 -8.48 10.72 0.44
C ALA A 43 -8.73 10.71 -1.06
N ARG A 44 -8.34 9.66 -1.77
CA ARG A 44 -8.45 9.57 -3.23
C ARG A 44 -9.55 8.65 -3.71
N ALA A 45 -10.17 7.89 -2.81
CA ALA A 45 -11.21 6.91 -3.13
C ALA A 45 -10.76 5.95 -4.24
N ALA A 46 -9.49 5.52 -4.22
CA ALA A 46 -8.96 4.60 -5.22
C ALA A 46 -9.66 3.24 -5.08
N ARG A 47 -10.29 2.78 -6.15
CA ARG A 47 -11.06 1.53 -6.14
C ARG A 47 -10.25 0.33 -6.60
N LYS A 48 -9.19 0.54 -7.35
CA LYS A 48 -8.34 -0.55 -7.82
C LYS A 48 -6.90 -0.23 -7.47
N ILE A 49 -6.36 -0.98 -6.53
CA ILE A 49 -5.00 -0.79 -6.04
C ILE A 49 -4.22 -2.07 -6.32
N VAL A 50 -3.09 -1.93 -7.00
CA VAL A 50 -2.18 -3.05 -7.28
C VAL A 50 -0.93 -2.83 -6.46
N LEU A 51 -0.62 -3.76 -5.56
CA LEU A 51 0.59 -3.72 -4.75
C LEU A 51 1.64 -4.63 -5.38
N ASP A 52 2.71 -4.04 -5.85
CA ASP A 52 3.80 -4.79 -6.48
C ASP A 52 4.90 -5.05 -5.45
N PHE A 53 5.04 -6.28 -5.03
CA PHE A 53 6.05 -6.74 -4.08
C PHE A 53 7.28 -7.35 -4.74
N GLY A 54 7.47 -7.15 -6.04
CA GLY A 54 8.56 -7.75 -6.79
C GLY A 54 9.94 -7.52 -6.21
N GLY A 55 10.16 -6.35 -5.59
CA GLY A 55 11.43 -6.02 -4.96
C GLY A 55 11.47 -6.27 -3.45
N VAL A 56 10.38 -6.73 -2.86
CA VAL A 56 10.28 -6.93 -1.41
C VAL A 56 10.60 -8.37 -1.06
N LYS A 57 11.62 -8.56 -0.20
CA LYS A 57 12.08 -9.90 0.20
C LYS A 57 11.62 -10.28 1.60
N PHE A 58 11.44 -9.29 2.47
CA PHE A 58 11.08 -9.52 3.87
C PHE A 58 9.95 -8.59 4.28
N LEU A 59 8.98 -9.13 5.02
CA LEU A 59 7.79 -8.41 5.41
C LEU A 59 7.42 -8.79 6.84
N ALA A 60 7.34 -7.81 7.74
CA ALA A 60 6.95 -8.06 9.12
C ALA A 60 5.44 -8.34 9.21
N SER A 61 5.03 -9.08 10.25
CA SER A 61 3.61 -9.38 10.46
C SER A 61 2.77 -8.11 10.64
N GLN A 62 3.35 -7.06 11.21
CA GLN A 62 2.67 -5.75 11.31
C GLN A 62 2.28 -5.24 9.91
N ALA A 63 3.17 -5.38 8.94
CA ALA A 63 2.90 -4.95 7.57
C ALA A 63 1.78 -5.78 6.93
N VAL A 64 1.73 -7.07 7.22
CA VAL A 64 0.64 -7.93 6.74
C VAL A 64 -0.71 -7.43 7.29
N GLY A 65 -0.75 -7.02 8.56
CA GLY A 65 -1.94 -6.42 9.16
C GLY A 65 -2.39 -5.16 8.44
N VAL A 66 -1.44 -4.32 8.02
CA VAL A 66 -1.72 -3.12 7.25
C VAL A 66 -2.39 -3.47 5.92
N LEU A 67 -1.89 -4.50 5.24
CA LEU A 67 -2.45 -4.94 3.96
C LEU A 67 -3.87 -5.46 4.10
N ILE A 68 -4.15 -6.19 5.17
CA ILE A 68 -5.49 -6.69 5.47
C ILE A 68 -6.45 -5.53 5.70
N THR A 69 -6.03 -4.53 6.47
CA THR A 69 -6.83 -3.33 6.73
C THR A 69 -7.09 -2.55 5.44
N LEU A 70 -6.06 -2.40 4.61
CA LEU A 70 -6.20 -1.73 3.32
C LEU A 70 -7.23 -2.43 2.44
N LYS A 71 -7.19 -3.74 2.39
CA LYS A 71 -8.15 -4.53 1.63
C LYS A 71 -9.58 -4.29 2.10
N ARG A 72 -9.80 -4.27 3.42
CA ARG A 72 -11.12 -3.98 4.00
C ARG A 72 -11.60 -2.59 3.65
N LYS A 73 -10.71 -1.59 3.73
CA LYS A 73 -11.05 -0.21 3.38
C LYS A 73 -11.46 -0.10 1.91
N ALA A 74 -10.72 -0.74 1.01
CA ALA A 74 -11.02 -0.72 -0.42
C ALA A 74 -12.37 -1.40 -0.70
N GLU A 75 -12.61 -2.55 -0.09
CA GLU A 75 -13.87 -3.27 -0.25
C GLU A 75 -15.07 -2.46 0.23
N ALA A 76 -14.88 -1.65 1.28
CA ALA A 76 -15.95 -0.81 1.81
C ALA A 76 -16.44 0.24 0.81
N ILE A 77 -15.59 0.63 -0.16
CA ILE A 77 -16.00 1.58 -1.21
C ILE A 77 -16.22 0.88 -2.55
N GLY A 78 -16.37 -0.45 -2.54
CA GLY A 78 -16.59 -1.22 -3.76
C GLY A 78 -15.35 -1.43 -4.60
N GLY A 79 -14.17 -1.29 -4.00
CA GLY A 79 -12.89 -1.47 -4.67
C GLY A 79 -12.25 -2.81 -4.39
N GLU A 80 -11.02 -2.98 -4.88
CA GLU A 80 -10.24 -4.19 -4.69
C GLU A 80 -8.76 -3.87 -4.55
N VAL A 81 -8.03 -4.76 -3.88
CA VAL A 81 -6.58 -4.70 -3.76
C VAL A 81 -6.01 -5.99 -4.33
N LEU A 82 -5.12 -5.84 -5.31
CA LEU A 82 -4.44 -6.97 -5.95
C LEU A 82 -2.98 -6.96 -5.52
N ILE A 83 -2.43 -8.14 -5.29
CA ILE A 83 -1.03 -8.30 -4.87
C ILE A 83 -0.29 -9.10 -5.94
N CYS A 84 0.84 -8.55 -6.40
CA CYS A 84 1.71 -9.22 -7.37
C CYS A 84 3.00 -9.72 -6.74
#